data_af6c5183c44608257998941baa4fe93e
#
_entry.id   af6c5183c44608257998941baa4fe93e
#
_cell.length_a   1.000
_cell.length_b   1.000
_cell.length_c   1.000
_cell.angle_alpha   90.00
_cell.angle_beta   90.00
_cell.angle_gamma   90.00
#
_symmetry.space_group_name_H-M   'P 1'
#
loop_
_entity.id
_entity.type
_entity.pdbx_description
1 polymer ?
#
loop_
_entity_poly.entity_id
_entity_poly.type
_entity_poly.pdbx_seq_one_letter_code
_entity_poly.pdbx_strand_id
1 'polypeptide(L)'
;TVQLIRGRRLSTAQWLAGRLQVSTRTVYRDVADLQGQGVPIEGEAGVGYRMRAGFDLPPLMFTASEAQALVAAVRLAQPRLDGPLADGAETALSKMLAVMPPATRAAAESLAVYAPPVGPDADTRARLQTLRLATEARRKLQLRYLDLKGQASERTVRPLGSFFWGQVWTLAAW
;
A
#
# COMPACT_ATOMS: atom_id res chain seq x y z
N THR A 1 13.08 4.31 -14.62
CA THR A 1 13.61 2.98 -14.21
C THR A 1 13.72 2.87 -12.69
N VAL A 2 14.41 3.79 -12.00
CA VAL A 2 14.65 3.76 -10.54
C VAL A 2 13.35 3.63 -9.73
N GLN A 3 12.33 4.46 -9.98
CA GLN A 3 11.06 4.43 -9.26
C GLN A 3 10.31 3.11 -9.43
N LEU A 4 10.36 2.50 -10.62
CA LEU A 4 9.72 1.21 -10.88
C LEU A 4 10.39 0.07 -10.13
N ILE A 5 11.73 0.06 -10.05
CA ILE A 5 12.48 -0.96 -9.29
C ILE A 5 12.21 -0.80 -7.80
N ARG A 6 12.12 0.44 -7.32
CA ARG A 6 11.89 0.77 -5.92
C ARG A 6 10.51 0.36 -5.41
N GLY A 7 9.48 0.52 -6.23
CA GLY A 7 8.11 0.18 -5.86
C GLY A 7 7.81 -1.31 -5.70
N ARG A 8 8.81 -2.19 -5.91
CA ARG A 8 8.62 -3.65 -5.87
C ARG A 8 9.78 -4.35 -5.14
N ARG A 9 9.46 -5.48 -4.53
CA ARG A 9 10.47 -6.35 -3.91
C ARG A 9 11.48 -6.87 -4.92
N LEU A 10 11.02 -7.17 -6.15
CA LEU A 10 11.83 -7.62 -7.27
C LEU A 10 11.17 -7.20 -8.58
N SER A 11 11.95 -6.62 -9.50
CA SER A 11 11.49 -6.20 -10.82
C SER A 11 12.32 -6.90 -11.89
N THR A 12 11.68 -7.72 -12.75
CA THR A 12 12.38 -8.36 -13.86
C THR A 12 12.62 -7.37 -15.01
N ALA A 13 13.68 -7.60 -15.78
CA ALA A 13 13.97 -6.79 -16.96
C ALA A 13 12.80 -6.79 -17.97
N GLN A 14 12.13 -7.92 -18.12
CA GLN A 14 10.97 -8.06 -19.00
C GLN A 14 9.79 -7.18 -18.54
N TRP A 15 9.49 -7.18 -17.24
CA TRP A 15 8.44 -6.34 -16.68
C TRP A 15 8.76 -4.85 -16.83
N LEU A 16 10.02 -4.46 -16.55
CA LEU A 16 10.49 -3.08 -16.73
C LEU A 16 10.39 -2.64 -18.19
N ALA A 17 10.81 -3.50 -19.12
CA ALA A 17 10.73 -3.25 -20.56
C ALA A 17 9.29 -2.96 -21.02
N GLY A 18 8.33 -3.77 -20.56
CA GLY A 18 6.91 -3.56 -20.86
C GLY A 18 6.36 -2.26 -20.29
N ARG A 19 6.74 -1.89 -19.07
CA ARG A 19 6.28 -0.64 -18.43
C ARG A 19 6.89 0.62 -19.04
N LEU A 20 8.14 0.55 -19.48
CA LEU A 20 8.87 1.65 -20.09
C LEU A 20 8.74 1.71 -21.63
N GLN A 21 8.12 0.70 -22.23
CA GLN A 21 7.97 0.53 -23.69
C GLN A 21 9.34 0.53 -24.41
N VAL A 22 10.32 -0.14 -23.83
CA VAL A 22 11.68 -0.30 -24.37
C VAL A 22 12.06 -1.78 -24.45
N SER A 23 13.19 -2.09 -25.10
CA SER A 23 13.70 -3.47 -25.13
C SER A 23 14.33 -3.87 -23.79
N THR A 24 14.37 -5.18 -23.48
CA THR A 24 15.08 -5.69 -22.31
C THR A 24 16.58 -5.34 -22.33
N ARG A 25 17.19 -5.28 -23.51
CA ARG A 25 18.58 -4.83 -23.70
C ARG A 25 18.77 -3.39 -23.25
N THR A 26 17.79 -2.52 -23.52
CA THR A 26 17.80 -1.12 -23.06
C THR A 26 17.72 -1.08 -21.53
N VAL A 27 16.84 -1.89 -20.93
CA VAL A 27 16.73 -1.98 -19.47
C VAL A 27 18.05 -2.41 -18.83
N TYR A 28 18.73 -3.41 -19.38
CA TYR A 28 20.02 -3.85 -18.85
C TYR A 28 21.07 -2.76 -18.88
N ARG A 29 21.15 -2.02 -20.00
CA ARG A 29 22.07 -0.88 -20.11
C ARG A 29 21.74 0.23 -19.11
N ASP A 30 20.48 0.63 -19.05
CA ASP A 30 20.03 1.67 -18.12
C ASP A 30 20.29 1.32 -16.65
N VAL A 31 20.10 0.05 -16.28
CA VAL A 31 20.39 -0.40 -14.91
C VAL A 31 21.89 -0.40 -14.63
N ALA A 32 22.72 -0.84 -15.59
CA ALA A 32 24.17 -0.80 -15.45
C ALA A 32 24.69 0.64 -15.32
N ASP A 33 24.17 1.57 -16.13
CA ASP A 33 24.51 2.99 -16.05
C ASP A 33 24.12 3.61 -14.71
N LEU A 34 22.91 3.27 -14.18
CA LEU A 34 22.47 3.71 -12.86
C LEU A 34 23.33 3.15 -11.73
N GLN A 35 23.70 1.88 -11.80
CA GLN A 35 24.63 1.26 -10.85
C GLN A 35 26.01 1.95 -10.90
N GLY A 36 26.50 2.24 -12.09
CA GLY A 36 27.74 2.99 -12.30
C GLY A 36 27.70 4.43 -11.73
N GLN A 37 26.52 5.03 -11.67
CA GLN A 37 26.28 6.35 -11.04
C GLN A 37 26.08 6.26 -9.52
N GLY A 38 26.24 5.08 -8.92
CA GLY A 38 26.12 4.88 -7.48
C GLY A 38 24.69 4.65 -6.98
N VAL A 39 23.71 4.44 -7.88
CA VAL A 39 22.36 4.06 -7.46
C VAL A 39 22.40 2.62 -6.92
N PRO A 40 21.98 2.37 -5.67
CA PRO A 40 22.16 1.07 -5.03
C PRO A 40 21.10 0.05 -5.48
N ILE A 41 21.16 -0.31 -6.76
CA ILE A 41 20.37 -1.37 -7.35
C ILE A 41 21.12 -2.68 -7.18
N GLU A 42 20.48 -3.67 -6.55
CA GLU A 42 20.95 -5.04 -6.41
C GLU A 42 20.22 -5.95 -7.40
N GLY A 43 20.92 -6.96 -7.88
CA GLY A 43 20.39 -7.96 -8.81
C GLY A 43 21.19 -8.06 -10.10
N GLU A 44 20.82 -9.03 -10.91
CA GLU A 44 21.50 -9.36 -12.15
C GLU A 44 20.51 -9.76 -13.26
N ALA A 45 21.05 -9.80 -14.47
CA ALA A 45 20.30 -10.21 -15.65
C ALA A 45 19.72 -11.64 -15.47
N GLY A 46 18.44 -11.82 -15.79
CA GLY A 46 17.74 -13.10 -15.65
C GLY A 46 17.08 -13.34 -14.30
N VAL A 47 17.57 -12.73 -13.22
CA VAL A 47 16.98 -12.85 -11.87
C VAL A 47 16.02 -11.70 -11.58
N GLY A 48 16.48 -10.48 -11.80
CA GLY A 48 15.72 -9.24 -11.56
C GLY A 48 16.47 -8.27 -10.67
N TYR A 49 15.88 -7.11 -10.47
CA TYR A 49 16.47 -5.96 -9.80
C TYR A 49 15.63 -5.51 -8.62
N ARG A 50 16.30 -5.08 -7.56
CA ARG A 50 15.69 -4.47 -6.37
C ARG A 50 16.55 -3.33 -5.87
N MET A 51 15.97 -2.42 -5.13
CA MET A 51 16.75 -1.41 -4.39
C MET A 51 17.29 -2.01 -3.09
N ARG A 52 18.52 -1.65 -2.73
CA ARG A 52 19.08 -1.97 -1.42
C ARG A 52 18.26 -1.32 -0.32
N ALA A 53 18.04 -2.02 0.79
CA ALA A 53 17.33 -1.47 1.94
C ALA A 53 18.13 -0.31 2.57
N GLY A 54 17.41 0.71 3.10
CA GLY A 54 18.02 1.85 3.77
C GLY A 54 18.47 2.99 2.85
N PHE A 55 18.15 2.94 1.54
CA PHE A 55 18.39 4.07 0.64
C PHE A 55 17.26 5.09 0.77
N ASP A 56 17.60 6.31 1.19
CA ASP A 56 16.64 7.40 1.30
C ASP A 56 16.02 7.73 -0.06
N LEU A 57 14.70 7.92 -0.04
CA LEU A 57 13.94 8.27 -1.24
C LEU A 57 14.40 9.65 -1.75
N PRO A 58 14.80 9.79 -3.03
CA PRO A 58 14.85 11.11 -3.62
C PRO A 58 13.46 11.76 -3.51
N PRO A 59 13.37 13.08 -3.60
CA PRO A 59 12.09 13.78 -3.53
C PRO A 59 11.05 13.09 -4.44
N LEU A 60 9.95 12.62 -3.87
CA LEU A 60 8.85 12.07 -4.66
C LEU A 60 8.19 13.24 -5.39
N MET A 61 8.22 13.20 -6.72
CA MET A 61 7.51 14.16 -7.56
C MET A 61 6.21 13.51 -8.05
N PHE A 62 5.09 14.10 -7.72
CA PHE A 62 3.77 13.67 -8.17
C PHE A 62 3.26 14.63 -9.24
N THR A 63 2.65 14.08 -10.28
CA THR A 63 1.78 14.84 -11.19
C THR A 63 0.49 15.21 -10.45
N ALA A 64 -0.25 16.19 -10.97
CA ALA A 64 -1.55 16.57 -10.42
C ALA A 64 -2.51 15.37 -10.37
N SER A 65 -2.54 14.54 -11.41
CA SER A 65 -3.38 13.33 -11.48
C SER A 65 -3.01 12.29 -10.43
N GLU A 66 -1.72 12.04 -10.20
CA GLU A 66 -1.26 11.11 -9.16
C GLU A 66 -1.61 11.63 -7.77
N ALA A 67 -1.45 12.93 -7.53
CA ALA A 67 -1.82 13.56 -6.27
C ALA A 67 -3.33 13.45 -6.00
N GLN A 68 -4.16 13.72 -7.00
CA GLN A 68 -5.61 13.57 -6.93
C GLN A 68 -6.02 12.11 -6.65
N ALA A 69 -5.38 11.15 -7.31
CA ALA A 69 -5.64 9.73 -7.09
C ALA A 69 -5.31 9.29 -5.65
N LEU A 70 -4.20 9.78 -5.09
CA LEU A 70 -3.82 9.50 -3.70
C LEU A 70 -4.82 10.11 -2.71
N VAL A 71 -5.23 11.37 -2.91
CA VAL A 71 -6.27 12.01 -2.08
C VAL A 71 -7.57 11.23 -2.14
N ALA A 72 -8.03 10.83 -3.33
CA ALA A 72 -9.23 10.03 -3.50
C ALA A 72 -9.12 8.69 -2.76
N ALA A 73 -8.02 7.99 -2.95
CA ALA A 73 -7.79 6.68 -2.33
C ALA A 73 -7.82 6.76 -0.79
N VAL A 74 -7.16 7.76 -0.21
CA VAL A 74 -7.17 7.96 1.25
C VAL A 74 -8.57 8.33 1.75
N ARG A 75 -9.26 9.28 1.12
CA ARG A 75 -10.63 9.67 1.49
C ARG A 75 -11.60 8.50 1.46
N LEU A 76 -11.51 7.63 0.44
CA LEU A 76 -12.38 6.46 0.29
C LEU A 76 -12.05 5.35 1.27
N ALA A 77 -10.78 5.15 1.61
CA ALA A 77 -10.34 4.07 2.49
C ALA A 77 -10.46 4.41 3.98
N GLN A 78 -10.12 5.65 4.37
CA GLN A 78 -9.99 6.09 5.76
C GLN A 78 -11.20 5.73 6.65
N PRO A 79 -12.46 5.94 6.25
CA PRO A 79 -13.61 5.60 7.09
C PRO A 79 -13.76 4.10 7.39
N ARG A 80 -13.08 3.24 6.62
CA ARG A 80 -13.21 1.77 6.66
C ARG A 80 -12.06 1.07 7.35
N LEU A 81 -10.97 1.80 7.61
CA LEU A 81 -9.77 1.27 8.24
C LEU A 81 -9.90 1.20 9.76
N ASP A 82 -9.06 0.41 10.41
CA ASP A 82 -8.85 0.50 11.85
C ASP A 82 -8.22 1.86 12.23
N GLY A 83 -8.41 2.31 13.48
CA GLY A 83 -8.01 3.65 13.91
C GLY A 83 -6.56 4.00 13.57
N PRO A 84 -5.57 3.26 14.08
CA PRO A 84 -4.16 3.55 13.82
C PRO A 84 -3.79 3.58 12.33
N LEU A 85 -4.42 2.74 11.52
CA LEU A 85 -4.16 2.72 10.07
C LEU A 85 -4.81 3.92 9.37
N ALA A 86 -6.00 4.35 9.80
CA ALA A 86 -6.66 5.55 9.32
C ALA A 86 -5.85 6.82 9.65
N ASP A 87 -5.37 6.95 10.89
CA ASP A 87 -4.52 8.06 11.35
C ASP A 87 -3.19 8.09 10.58
N GLY A 88 -2.61 6.91 10.35
CA GLY A 88 -1.41 6.75 9.54
C GLY A 88 -1.58 7.21 8.10
N ALA A 89 -2.73 6.88 7.49
CA ALA A 89 -3.06 7.30 6.12
C ALA A 89 -3.23 8.82 6.01
N GLU A 90 -3.92 9.45 6.96
CA GLU A 90 -4.08 10.91 7.04
C GLU A 90 -2.74 11.63 7.23
N THR A 91 -1.93 11.14 8.17
CA THR A 91 -0.61 11.70 8.42
C THR A 91 0.29 11.59 7.20
N ALA A 92 0.28 10.46 6.50
CA ALA A 92 1.05 10.25 5.29
C ALA A 92 0.59 11.20 4.16
N LEU A 93 -0.73 11.35 3.98
CA LEU A 93 -1.29 12.25 3.00
C LEU A 93 -0.90 13.71 3.29
N SER A 94 -1.00 14.15 4.55
CA SER A 94 -0.61 15.50 4.97
C SER A 94 0.86 15.78 4.67
N LYS A 95 1.76 14.84 4.96
CA LYS A 95 3.19 14.95 4.63
C LYS A 95 3.44 15.03 3.13
N MET A 96 2.73 14.23 2.34
CA MET A 96 2.85 14.26 0.88
C MET A 96 2.39 15.60 0.31
N LEU A 97 1.24 16.11 0.74
CA LEU A 97 0.70 17.40 0.30
C LEU A 97 1.63 18.57 0.68
N ALA A 98 2.26 18.51 1.85
CA ALA A 98 3.15 19.56 2.34
C ALA A 98 4.39 19.78 1.46
N VAL A 99 4.87 18.73 0.78
CA VAL A 99 6.07 18.80 -0.09
C VAL A 99 5.72 18.99 -1.58
N MET A 100 4.43 19.03 -1.93
CA MET A 100 4.00 19.23 -3.33
C MET A 100 4.09 20.71 -3.73
N PRO A 101 4.35 20.97 -5.03
CA PRO A 101 4.22 22.32 -5.58
C PRO A 101 2.82 22.89 -5.35
N PRO A 102 2.67 24.21 -5.09
CA PRO A 102 1.38 24.81 -4.74
C PRO A 102 0.24 24.51 -5.72
N ALA A 103 0.53 24.53 -7.03
CA ALA A 103 -0.48 24.24 -8.06
C ALA A 103 -0.95 22.77 -8.02
N THR A 104 -0.03 21.83 -7.83
CA THR A 104 -0.33 20.38 -7.70
C THR A 104 -1.14 20.12 -6.43
N ARG A 105 -0.76 20.75 -5.33
CA ARG A 105 -1.46 20.65 -4.06
C ARG A 105 -2.89 21.20 -4.18
N ALA A 106 -3.05 22.40 -4.73
CA ALA A 106 -4.38 23.01 -4.92
C ALA A 106 -5.28 22.11 -5.80
N ALA A 107 -4.76 21.54 -6.88
CA ALA A 107 -5.48 20.59 -7.73
C ALA A 107 -5.90 19.32 -6.96
N ALA A 108 -5.05 18.81 -6.09
CA ALA A 108 -5.35 17.63 -5.28
C ALA A 108 -6.39 17.91 -4.20
N GLU A 109 -6.28 19.05 -3.51
CA GLU A 109 -7.20 19.47 -2.46
C GLU A 109 -8.61 19.81 -3.00
N SER A 110 -8.70 20.38 -4.21
CA SER A 110 -9.95 20.75 -4.89
C SER A 110 -10.72 19.56 -5.46
N LEU A 111 -10.18 18.34 -5.38
CA LEU A 111 -10.85 17.15 -5.88
C LEU A 111 -12.20 16.92 -5.20
N ALA A 112 -13.28 16.95 -5.97
CA ALA A 112 -14.65 16.77 -5.49
C ALA A 112 -15.03 15.28 -5.32
N VAL A 113 -14.19 14.54 -4.60
CA VAL A 113 -14.46 13.14 -4.18
C VAL A 113 -14.57 13.12 -2.67
N TYR A 114 -15.75 12.77 -2.19
CA TYR A 114 -16.07 12.72 -0.77
C TYR A 114 -16.50 11.32 -0.38
N ALA A 115 -16.05 10.87 0.78
CA ALA A 115 -16.54 9.65 1.41
C ALA A 115 -17.29 10.06 2.69
N PRO A 116 -18.57 9.73 2.82
CA PRO A 116 -19.28 9.91 4.10
C PRO A 116 -18.51 9.15 5.19
N PRO A 117 -18.52 9.66 6.45
CA PRO A 117 -17.86 9.02 7.57
C PRO A 117 -18.64 7.77 8.05
N VAL A 118 -19.18 7.02 7.09
CA VAL A 118 -19.88 5.75 7.34
C VAL A 118 -18.85 4.62 7.28
N GLY A 119 -18.57 4.07 8.43
CA GLY A 119 -17.59 2.99 8.58
C GLY A 119 -17.99 2.08 9.75
N PRO A 120 -17.17 1.08 10.05
CA PRO A 120 -17.40 0.21 11.20
C PRO A 120 -17.39 1.02 12.50
N ASP A 121 -18.18 0.55 13.47
CA ASP A 121 -18.20 1.10 14.83
C ASP A 121 -16.84 0.91 15.55
N ALA A 122 -16.70 1.47 16.73
CA ALA A 122 -15.46 1.44 17.50
C ALA A 122 -15.03 0.00 17.84
N ASP A 123 -15.99 -0.88 18.17
CA ASP A 123 -15.71 -2.28 18.50
C ASP A 123 -15.22 -3.05 17.28
N THR A 124 -15.85 -2.85 16.14
CA THR A 124 -15.43 -3.48 14.88
C THR A 124 -14.05 -2.97 14.45
N ARG A 125 -13.75 -1.68 14.60
CA ARG A 125 -12.41 -1.13 14.34
C ARG A 125 -11.35 -1.75 15.25
N ALA A 126 -11.64 -1.92 16.56
CA ALA A 126 -10.73 -2.56 17.49
C ALA A 126 -10.48 -4.04 17.13
N ARG A 127 -11.52 -4.75 16.67
CA ARG A 127 -11.38 -6.12 16.17
C ARG A 127 -10.54 -6.19 14.91
N LEU A 128 -10.77 -5.30 13.94
CA LEU A 128 -9.96 -5.22 12.71
C LEU A 128 -8.48 -4.96 13.03
N GLN A 129 -8.20 -4.04 13.96
CA GLN A 129 -6.84 -3.79 14.43
C GLN A 129 -6.21 -5.04 15.06
N THR A 130 -6.95 -5.74 15.93
CA THR A 130 -6.48 -6.97 16.57
C THR A 130 -6.14 -8.04 15.54
N LEU A 131 -7.03 -8.25 14.55
CA LEU A 131 -6.84 -9.21 13.47
C LEU A 131 -5.61 -8.86 12.63
N ARG A 132 -5.44 -7.60 12.27
CA ARG A 132 -4.28 -7.12 11.50
C ARG A 132 -2.97 -7.35 12.25
N LEU A 133 -2.90 -6.91 13.51
CA LEU A 133 -1.68 -7.08 14.33
C LEU A 133 -1.34 -8.55 14.56
N ALA A 134 -2.33 -9.42 14.75
CA ALA A 134 -2.11 -10.84 14.89
C ALA A 134 -1.63 -11.49 13.58
N THR A 135 -2.14 -11.03 12.43
CA THR A 135 -1.68 -11.47 11.10
C THR A 135 -0.23 -11.09 10.88
N GLU A 136 0.13 -9.83 11.15
CA GLU A 136 1.51 -9.31 11.03
C GLU A 136 2.47 -10.07 11.95
N ALA A 137 2.06 -10.30 13.20
CA ALA A 137 2.85 -11.03 14.20
C ALA A 137 2.79 -12.56 14.05
N ARG A 138 2.02 -13.09 13.09
CA ARG A 138 1.79 -14.53 12.87
C ARG A 138 1.28 -15.27 14.11
N ARG A 139 0.50 -14.59 14.96
CA ARG A 139 -0.06 -15.15 16.19
C ARG A 139 -1.41 -15.83 15.92
N LYS A 140 -1.70 -16.88 16.68
CA LYS A 140 -3.05 -17.47 16.74
C LYS A 140 -3.97 -16.60 17.59
N LEU A 141 -5.25 -16.61 17.24
CA LEU A 141 -6.31 -15.93 17.98
C LEU A 141 -7.39 -16.94 18.39
N GLN A 142 -7.93 -16.74 19.56
CA GLN A 142 -9.18 -17.40 19.97
C GLN A 142 -10.33 -16.47 19.60
N LEU A 143 -11.24 -16.98 18.77
CA LEU A 143 -12.41 -16.24 18.30
C LEU A 143 -13.67 -16.83 18.92
N ARG A 144 -14.55 -15.97 19.46
CA ARG A 144 -15.96 -16.29 19.61
C ARG A 144 -16.67 -15.85 18.34
N TYR A 145 -17.22 -16.80 17.63
CA TYR A 145 -17.87 -16.59 16.35
C TYR A 145 -19.35 -16.91 16.45
N LEU A 146 -20.18 -15.98 16.02
CA LEU A 146 -21.61 -16.16 15.85
C LEU A 146 -21.91 -16.29 14.36
N ASP A 147 -22.45 -17.42 13.95
CA ASP A 147 -22.81 -17.63 12.55
C ASP A 147 -24.12 -16.93 12.17
N LEU A 148 -24.46 -16.96 10.88
CA LEU A 148 -25.70 -16.34 10.37
C LEU A 148 -26.99 -17.01 10.91
N LYS A 149 -26.88 -18.20 11.52
CA LYS A 149 -27.99 -18.92 12.16
C LYS A 149 -28.06 -18.63 13.64
N GLY A 150 -27.21 -17.76 14.17
CA GLY A 150 -27.14 -17.43 15.59
C GLY A 150 -26.44 -18.48 16.45
N GLN A 151 -25.72 -19.45 15.87
CA GLN A 151 -24.98 -20.45 16.63
C GLN A 151 -23.60 -19.90 17.02
N ALA A 152 -23.34 -19.88 18.32
CA ALA A 152 -22.06 -19.48 18.86
C ALA A 152 -21.04 -20.63 18.78
N SER A 153 -19.81 -20.32 18.43
CA SER A 153 -18.69 -21.26 18.45
C SER A 153 -17.40 -20.56 18.89
N GLU A 154 -16.52 -21.30 19.55
CA GLU A 154 -15.17 -20.85 19.87
C GLU A 154 -14.17 -21.58 18.99
N ARG A 155 -13.24 -20.83 18.41
CA ARG A 155 -12.24 -21.38 17.49
C ARG A 155 -10.88 -20.71 17.74
N THR A 156 -9.83 -21.51 17.74
CA THR A 156 -8.46 -21.02 17.67
C THR A 156 -8.04 -21.03 16.23
N VAL A 157 -7.73 -19.87 15.67
CA VAL A 157 -7.37 -19.70 14.26
C VAL A 157 -6.05 -18.97 14.09
N ARG A 158 -5.36 -19.22 12.98
CA ARG A 158 -4.23 -18.42 12.52
C ARG A 158 -4.76 -17.46 11.44
N PRO A 159 -4.85 -16.15 11.70
CA PRO A 159 -5.29 -15.19 10.70
C PRO A 159 -4.26 -15.09 9.58
N LEU A 160 -4.73 -15.05 8.35
CA LEU A 160 -3.92 -14.96 7.13
C LEU A 160 -4.10 -13.62 6.42
N GLY A 161 -5.27 -13.00 6.57
CA GLY A 161 -5.59 -11.70 5.99
C GLY A 161 -7.05 -11.35 6.10
N SER A 162 -7.36 -10.07 5.99
CA SER A 162 -8.72 -9.54 5.98
C SER A 162 -9.08 -9.04 4.59
N PHE A 163 -10.29 -9.32 4.12
CA PHE A 163 -10.81 -8.93 2.80
C PHE A 163 -12.02 -8.02 2.98
N PHE A 164 -12.01 -6.90 2.26
CA PHE A 164 -13.10 -5.95 2.26
C PHE A 164 -13.95 -6.08 0.99
N TRP A 165 -15.25 -6.29 1.15
CA TRP A 165 -16.21 -6.49 0.05
C TRP A 165 -17.18 -5.31 -0.10
N GLY A 166 -16.71 -4.09 0.16
CA GLY A 166 -17.53 -2.88 0.05
C GLY A 166 -18.30 -2.51 1.32
N GLN A 167 -18.91 -3.46 1.99
CA GLN A 167 -19.63 -3.24 3.26
C GLN A 167 -19.26 -4.25 4.35
N VAL A 168 -18.69 -5.38 3.96
CA VAL A 168 -18.39 -6.48 4.87
C VAL A 168 -16.90 -6.80 4.84
N TRP A 169 -16.34 -7.02 6.03
CA TRP A 169 -15.01 -7.57 6.20
C TRP A 169 -15.10 -9.08 6.42
N THR A 170 -14.27 -9.84 5.74
CA THR A 170 -14.09 -11.27 5.99
C THR A 170 -12.66 -11.58 6.38
N LEU A 171 -12.48 -12.56 7.27
CA LEU A 171 -11.18 -13.05 7.69
C LEU A 171 -10.87 -14.35 6.95
N ALA A 172 -9.75 -14.41 6.25
CA ALA A 172 -9.15 -15.68 5.89
C ALA A 172 -8.30 -16.17 7.06
N ALA A 173 -8.51 -17.39 7.47
CA ALA A 173 -7.78 -18.01 8.58
C ALA A 173 -7.64 -19.51 8.38
N TRP A 174 -6.64 -20.10 9.04
CA TRP A 174 -6.36 -21.53 9.12
C TRP A 174 -6.46 -22.02 10.55
#